data_8ca2acb455891726ca416caa5e97819e
#
_entry.id   8ca2acb455891726ca416caa5e97819e
#
_cell.length_a   1.000
_cell.length_b   1.000
_cell.length_c   1.000
_cell.angle_alpha   90.00
_cell.angle_beta   90.00
_cell.angle_gamma   90.00
#
_symmetry.space_group_name_H-M   'P 1'
#
loop_
_entity.id
_entity.type
_entity.pdbx_description
1 polymer ?
#
loop_
_entity_poly.entity_id
_entity_poly.type
_entity_poly.pdbx_seq_one_letter_code
_entity_poly.pdbx_strand_id
1 'polypeptide(L)'
;MVPFATTADDHGHILVVDDDPQIRLLVARFLQRHGYQVTGAPDGRAMLEALAHSAIDLIVLDLMLPGRSGVDLCRDVRATSQVPIVMLTARTEESDRITGLEGGADDYVTKPFSPRELLARIRALLRRVRAGQGAAAAQTGAIVSFDGWRMDLRRRELQSPSGTLIDLSTGEFDLLVAFVEHANRVLSREALMQFAKARMSDDPFDRTIDVQISRLRRSSRPMRAAAN
;
A
#
# COMPACT_ATOMS: atom_id res chain seq x y z
N MET A 1 -3.63 25.68 35.28
CA MET A 1 -3.14 24.39 34.81
C MET A 1 -4.23 23.86 33.90
N VAL A 2 -4.13 24.11 32.58
CA VAL A 2 -5.14 23.72 31.58
C VAL A 2 -4.81 22.29 31.16
N PRO A 3 -5.71 21.32 31.23
CA PRO A 3 -5.43 19.99 30.72
C PRO A 3 -5.28 20.09 29.20
N PHE A 4 -4.14 19.65 28.68
CA PHE A 4 -3.98 19.37 27.26
C PHE A 4 -5.06 18.33 26.90
N ALA A 5 -6.09 18.77 26.20
CA ALA A 5 -6.97 17.87 25.48
C ALA A 5 -6.10 17.13 24.46
N THR A 6 -5.75 15.90 24.74
CA THR A 6 -5.25 14.97 23.76
C THR A 6 -6.38 14.80 22.77
N THR A 7 -6.30 15.52 21.65
CA THR A 7 -7.12 15.15 20.49
C THR A 7 -6.84 13.67 20.26
N ALA A 8 -7.89 12.85 20.31
CA ALA A 8 -7.82 11.46 19.91
C ALA A 8 -7.35 11.48 18.44
N ASP A 9 -6.05 11.31 18.24
CA ASP A 9 -5.47 11.05 16.95
C ASP A 9 -6.12 9.75 16.48
N ASP A 10 -7.04 9.86 15.56
CA ASP A 10 -7.68 8.72 14.91
C ASP A 10 -6.61 8.01 14.08
N HIS A 11 -5.84 7.15 14.74
CA HIS A 11 -4.70 6.46 14.14
C HIS A 11 -5.14 5.40 13.12
N GLY A 12 -6.42 5.07 13.06
CA GLY A 12 -7.01 4.09 12.16
C GLY A 12 -7.04 2.67 12.71
N HIS A 13 -7.72 1.79 11.97
CA HIS A 13 -7.97 0.39 12.31
C HIS A 13 -7.08 -0.53 11.47
N ILE A 14 -6.23 -1.32 12.12
CA ILE A 14 -5.28 -2.24 11.47
C ILE A 14 -5.74 -3.68 11.66
N LEU A 15 -5.78 -4.44 10.57
CA LEU A 15 -6.02 -5.88 10.59
C LEU A 15 -4.68 -6.61 10.52
N VAL A 16 -4.39 -7.44 11.52
CA VAL A 16 -3.17 -8.26 11.59
C VAL A 16 -3.51 -9.71 11.33
N VAL A 17 -3.00 -10.26 10.24
CA VAL A 17 -3.25 -11.62 9.75
C VAL A 17 -1.95 -12.42 9.81
N ASP A 18 -1.88 -13.37 10.71
CA ASP A 18 -0.70 -14.25 10.92
C ASP A 18 -1.20 -15.50 11.65
N ASP A 19 -0.76 -16.69 11.32
CA ASP A 19 -1.20 -17.92 11.99
C ASP A 19 -0.59 -18.10 13.38
N ASP A 20 0.59 -17.47 13.63
CA ASP A 20 1.22 -17.50 14.95
C ASP A 20 0.50 -16.55 15.93
N PRO A 21 -0.16 -17.09 16.99
CA PRO A 21 -0.85 -16.26 17.97
C PRO A 21 0.08 -15.35 18.78
N GLN A 22 1.36 -15.70 18.92
CA GLN A 22 2.34 -14.90 19.64
C GLN A 22 2.72 -13.66 18.83
N ILE A 23 2.95 -13.83 17.53
CA ILE A 23 3.23 -12.72 16.61
C ILE A 23 2.02 -11.78 16.54
N ARG A 24 0.81 -12.33 16.34
CA ARG A 24 -0.42 -11.52 16.32
C ARG A 24 -0.57 -10.71 17.61
N LEU A 25 -0.40 -11.33 18.76
CA LEU A 25 -0.54 -10.66 20.06
C LEU A 25 0.53 -9.60 20.28
N LEU A 26 1.79 -9.89 19.93
CA LEU A 26 2.91 -8.95 20.03
C LEU A 26 2.67 -7.71 19.19
N VAL A 27 2.34 -7.91 17.92
CA VAL A 27 2.06 -6.81 16.98
C VAL A 27 0.84 -6.01 17.43
N ALA A 28 -0.27 -6.69 17.79
CA ALA A 28 -1.47 -6.02 18.24
C ALA A 28 -1.23 -5.14 19.47
N ARG A 29 -0.60 -5.69 20.52
CA ARG A 29 -0.28 -4.92 21.73
C ARG A 29 0.66 -3.75 21.47
N PHE A 30 1.60 -3.92 20.54
CA PHE A 30 2.53 -2.86 20.19
C PHE A 30 1.79 -1.72 19.46
N LEU A 31 0.97 -2.03 18.46
CA LEU A 31 0.20 -1.04 17.70
C LEU A 31 -0.86 -0.35 18.56
N GLN A 32 -1.56 -1.07 19.44
CA GLN A 32 -2.53 -0.51 20.38
C GLN A 32 -1.89 0.52 21.32
N ARG A 33 -0.67 0.27 21.81
CA ARG A 33 0.08 1.24 22.63
C ARG A 33 0.43 2.53 21.85
N HIS A 34 0.39 2.47 20.52
CA HIS A 34 0.61 3.62 19.65
C HIS A 34 -0.69 4.23 19.10
N GLY A 35 -1.86 3.89 19.70
CA GLY A 35 -3.15 4.52 19.44
C GLY A 35 -3.99 3.85 18.34
N TYR A 36 -3.51 2.77 17.71
CA TYR A 36 -4.27 2.07 16.67
C TYR A 36 -5.34 1.15 17.27
N GLN A 37 -6.50 1.08 16.61
CA GLN A 37 -7.41 -0.06 16.79
C GLN A 37 -6.83 -1.26 16.04
N VAL A 38 -6.89 -2.46 16.62
CA VAL A 38 -6.30 -3.65 15.99
C VAL A 38 -7.24 -4.83 16.10
N THR A 39 -7.51 -5.46 14.97
CA THR A 39 -8.18 -6.76 14.86
C THR A 39 -7.15 -7.80 14.44
N GLY A 40 -7.16 -8.98 15.08
CA GLY A 40 -6.30 -10.11 14.72
C GLY A 40 -7.11 -11.21 14.02
N ALA A 41 -6.56 -11.75 12.93
CA ALA A 41 -7.11 -12.89 12.20
C ALA A 41 -6.06 -14.02 12.08
N PRO A 42 -6.39 -15.26 12.39
CA PRO A 42 -5.46 -16.39 12.33
C PRO A 42 -5.27 -16.95 10.91
N ASP A 43 -6.16 -16.61 9.98
CA ASP A 43 -6.19 -17.17 8.63
C ASP A 43 -6.95 -16.26 7.66
N GLY A 44 -6.96 -16.63 6.38
CA GLY A 44 -7.62 -15.86 5.33
C GLY A 44 -9.14 -15.80 5.47
N ARG A 45 -9.78 -16.80 6.07
CA ARG A 45 -11.23 -16.77 6.30
C ARG A 45 -11.58 -15.70 7.33
N ALA A 46 -10.91 -15.70 8.48
CA ALA A 46 -11.11 -14.70 9.51
C ALA A 46 -10.74 -13.29 9.02
N MET A 47 -9.74 -13.18 8.14
CA MET A 47 -9.40 -11.93 7.46
C MET A 47 -10.57 -11.39 6.64
N LEU A 48 -11.17 -12.19 5.78
CA LEU A 48 -12.29 -11.79 4.92
C LEU A 48 -13.55 -11.46 5.76
N GLU A 49 -13.81 -12.21 6.82
CA GLU A 49 -14.88 -11.91 7.79
C GLU A 49 -14.66 -10.55 8.46
N ALA A 50 -13.43 -10.24 8.89
CA ALA A 50 -13.11 -8.95 9.49
C ALA A 50 -13.29 -7.79 8.50
N LEU A 51 -12.87 -7.95 7.24
CA LEU A 51 -13.05 -6.96 6.18
C LEU A 51 -14.53 -6.70 5.84
N ALA A 52 -15.37 -7.72 5.95
CA ALA A 52 -16.81 -7.58 5.69
C ALA A 52 -17.56 -6.83 6.81
N HIS A 53 -17.04 -6.85 8.04
CA HIS A 53 -17.74 -6.31 9.22
C HIS A 53 -17.12 -5.06 9.82
N SER A 54 -15.92 -4.68 9.38
CA SER A 54 -15.18 -3.55 9.96
C SER A 54 -14.53 -2.71 8.88
N ALA A 55 -14.54 -1.39 9.07
CA ALA A 55 -13.72 -0.49 8.25
C ALA A 55 -12.25 -0.67 8.66
N ILE A 56 -11.46 -1.26 7.77
CA ILE A 56 -10.02 -1.49 7.96
C ILE A 56 -9.24 -0.47 7.13
N ASP A 57 -8.31 0.22 7.78
CA ASP A 57 -7.47 1.25 7.14
C ASP A 57 -6.16 0.68 6.59
N LEU A 58 -5.69 -0.46 7.11
CA LEU A 58 -4.47 -1.12 6.66
C LEU A 58 -4.48 -2.61 7.09
N ILE A 59 -3.93 -3.47 6.23
CA ILE A 59 -3.73 -4.89 6.52
C ILE A 59 -2.24 -5.18 6.68
N VAL A 60 -1.88 -5.86 7.76
CA VAL A 60 -0.59 -6.54 7.94
C VAL A 60 -0.85 -8.02 7.70
N LEU A 61 -0.27 -8.58 6.64
CA LEU A 61 -0.60 -9.92 6.13
C LEU A 61 0.63 -10.82 6.08
N ASP A 62 0.61 -11.94 6.77
CA ASP A 62 1.64 -12.96 6.60
C ASP A 62 1.55 -13.62 5.23
N LEU A 63 2.70 -13.79 4.59
CA LEU A 63 2.83 -14.51 3.33
C LEU A 63 2.50 -16.00 3.49
N MET A 64 2.96 -16.60 4.59
CA MET A 64 2.93 -18.05 4.85
C MET A 64 1.77 -18.41 5.78
N LEU A 65 0.54 -18.34 5.25
CA LEU A 65 -0.64 -18.76 6.00
C LEU A 65 -1.04 -20.21 5.65
N PRO A 66 -1.60 -20.98 6.60
CA PRO A 66 -2.09 -22.31 6.32
C PRO A 66 -3.28 -22.28 5.37
N GLY A 67 -3.29 -23.14 4.37
CA GLY A 67 -4.36 -23.33 3.40
C GLY A 67 -4.28 -22.40 2.20
N ARG A 68 -4.34 -21.08 2.39
CA ARG A 68 -4.24 -20.09 1.30
C ARG A 68 -3.03 -19.19 1.51
N SER A 69 -2.25 -18.98 0.45
CA SER A 69 -1.09 -18.09 0.55
C SER A 69 -1.52 -16.63 0.75
N GLY A 70 -0.70 -15.86 1.47
CA GLY A 70 -0.93 -14.43 1.63
C GLY A 70 -0.97 -13.67 0.29
N VAL A 71 -0.28 -14.18 -0.74
CA VAL A 71 -0.30 -13.59 -2.09
C VAL A 71 -1.67 -13.73 -2.73
N ASP A 72 -2.29 -14.91 -2.62
CA ASP A 72 -3.63 -15.14 -3.18
C ASP A 72 -4.68 -14.31 -2.45
N LEU A 73 -4.57 -14.21 -1.13
CA LEU A 73 -5.44 -13.35 -0.31
C LEU A 73 -5.26 -11.87 -0.67
N CYS A 74 -4.03 -11.43 -0.92
CA CYS A 74 -3.76 -10.07 -1.37
C CYS A 74 -4.43 -9.77 -2.72
N ARG A 75 -4.34 -10.70 -3.69
CA ARG A 75 -5.03 -10.55 -4.99
C ARG A 75 -6.55 -10.46 -4.85
N ASP A 76 -7.14 -11.29 -3.99
CA ASP A 76 -8.58 -11.24 -3.73
C ASP A 76 -9.01 -9.89 -3.14
N VAL A 77 -8.26 -9.39 -2.17
CA VAL A 77 -8.52 -8.06 -1.59
C VAL A 77 -8.39 -6.97 -2.66
N ARG A 78 -7.37 -7.04 -3.51
CA ARG A 78 -7.15 -6.07 -4.60
C ARG A 78 -8.25 -6.07 -5.65
N ALA A 79 -8.95 -7.18 -5.85
CA ALA A 79 -10.09 -7.22 -6.76
C ALA A 79 -11.26 -6.34 -6.31
N THR A 80 -11.34 -5.98 -5.02
CA THR A 80 -12.48 -5.26 -4.44
C THR A 80 -12.12 -4.07 -3.57
N SER A 81 -10.83 -3.89 -3.21
CA SER A 81 -10.40 -2.88 -2.25
C SER A 81 -9.00 -2.35 -2.53
N GLN A 82 -8.81 -1.05 -2.27
CA GLN A 82 -7.52 -0.35 -2.32
C GLN A 82 -6.88 -0.19 -0.92
N VAL A 83 -7.38 -0.91 0.08
CA VAL A 83 -6.82 -0.85 1.44
C VAL A 83 -5.32 -1.19 1.41
N PRO A 84 -4.44 -0.38 2.03
CA PRO A 84 -3.01 -0.65 2.04
C PRO A 84 -2.68 -2.00 2.67
N ILE A 85 -1.74 -2.74 2.07
CA ILE A 85 -1.30 -4.05 2.54
C ILE A 85 0.22 -4.05 2.74
N VAL A 86 0.65 -4.34 3.98
CA VAL A 86 2.04 -4.65 4.31
C VAL A 86 2.17 -6.15 4.47
N MET A 87 3.00 -6.79 3.65
CA MET A 87 3.27 -8.21 3.78
C MET A 87 4.37 -8.52 4.77
N LEU A 88 4.18 -9.54 5.60
CA LEU A 88 5.22 -10.16 6.40
C LEU A 88 5.76 -11.38 5.65
N THR A 89 7.08 -11.47 5.46
CA THR A 89 7.71 -12.55 4.70
C THR A 89 8.89 -13.16 5.45
N ALA A 90 9.12 -14.46 5.30
CA ALA A 90 10.34 -15.08 5.76
C ALA A 90 11.53 -14.62 4.88
N ARG A 91 12.71 -14.55 5.46
CA ARG A 91 13.93 -14.00 4.83
C ARG A 91 14.49 -14.86 3.68
N THR A 92 13.88 -15.99 3.35
CA THR A 92 14.54 -17.11 2.70
C THR A 92 14.59 -17.09 1.19
N GLU A 93 13.70 -16.35 0.47
CA GLU A 93 13.78 -16.29 -0.98
C GLU A 93 13.43 -14.92 -1.55
N GLU A 94 14.28 -14.43 -2.42
CA GLU A 94 14.04 -13.23 -3.23
C GLU A 94 12.78 -13.38 -4.11
N SER A 95 12.48 -14.60 -4.53
CA SER A 95 11.27 -14.98 -5.27
C SER A 95 9.98 -14.70 -4.48
N ASP A 96 9.94 -14.97 -3.18
CA ASP A 96 8.76 -14.75 -2.34
C ASP A 96 8.42 -13.27 -2.20
N ARG A 97 9.44 -12.41 -2.17
CA ARG A 97 9.29 -10.95 -2.09
C ARG A 97 8.77 -10.37 -3.41
N ILE A 98 9.31 -10.85 -4.53
CA ILE A 98 8.84 -10.47 -5.86
C ILE A 98 7.39 -10.93 -6.04
N THR A 99 7.08 -12.17 -5.66
CA THR A 99 5.73 -12.73 -5.75
C THR A 99 4.73 -11.99 -4.86
N GLY A 100 5.13 -11.59 -3.65
CA GLY A 100 4.29 -10.79 -2.74
C GLY A 100 3.98 -9.40 -3.29
N LEU A 101 4.97 -8.71 -3.82
CA LEU A 101 4.78 -7.42 -4.50
C LEU A 101 3.98 -7.59 -5.80
N GLU A 102 4.24 -8.62 -6.58
CA GLU A 102 3.43 -8.97 -7.76
C GLU A 102 1.98 -9.31 -7.40
N GLY A 103 1.71 -9.78 -6.19
CA GLY A 103 0.37 -10.01 -5.64
C GLY A 103 -0.45 -8.75 -5.34
N GLY A 104 0.15 -7.55 -5.29
CA GLY A 104 -0.58 -6.30 -5.02
C GLY A 104 -0.25 -5.63 -3.69
N ALA A 105 0.69 -6.15 -2.92
CA ALA A 105 1.13 -5.52 -1.68
C ALA A 105 1.77 -4.15 -1.94
N ASP A 106 1.58 -3.22 -1.01
CA ASP A 106 2.14 -1.86 -1.07
C ASP A 106 3.54 -1.80 -0.46
N ASP A 107 3.80 -2.66 0.53
CA ASP A 107 5.10 -2.77 1.19
C ASP A 107 5.27 -4.18 1.79
N TYR A 108 6.49 -4.51 2.22
CA TYR A 108 6.78 -5.78 2.89
C TYR A 108 7.78 -5.58 4.04
N VAL A 109 7.74 -6.52 5.01
CA VAL A 109 8.65 -6.58 6.15
C VAL A 109 9.14 -8.01 6.30
N THR A 110 10.46 -8.19 6.38
CA THR A 110 11.06 -9.52 6.53
C THR A 110 11.08 -9.96 7.99
N LYS A 111 10.64 -11.19 8.25
CA LYS A 111 10.80 -11.87 9.55
C LYS A 111 12.26 -12.36 9.72
N PRO A 112 12.88 -12.16 10.89
CA PRO A 112 12.38 -11.47 12.07
C PRO A 112 12.44 -9.93 11.89
N PHE A 113 11.41 -9.23 12.32
CA PHE A 113 11.29 -7.78 12.20
C PHE A 113 11.27 -7.08 13.55
N SER A 114 11.66 -5.81 13.56
CA SER A 114 11.44 -4.93 14.69
C SER A 114 10.00 -4.38 14.65
N PRO A 115 9.23 -4.45 15.76
CA PRO A 115 7.91 -3.78 15.81
C PRO A 115 7.96 -2.29 15.48
N ARG A 116 9.09 -1.61 15.75
CA ARG A 116 9.30 -0.21 15.39
C ARG A 116 9.42 -0.01 13.88
N GLU A 117 10.07 -0.92 13.17
CA GLU A 117 10.16 -0.92 11.71
C GLU A 117 8.77 -1.07 11.09
N LEU A 118 8.01 -2.09 11.52
CA LEU A 118 6.64 -2.30 11.07
C LEU A 118 5.77 -1.04 11.29
N LEU A 119 5.85 -0.43 12.48
CA LEU A 119 5.12 0.81 12.77
C LEU A 119 5.52 1.97 11.86
N ALA A 120 6.80 2.13 11.55
CA ALA A 120 7.26 3.18 10.65
C ALA A 120 6.67 3.02 9.23
N ARG A 121 6.62 1.80 8.72
CA ARG A 121 6.01 1.46 7.42
C ARG A 121 4.50 1.68 7.41
N ILE A 122 3.79 1.22 8.44
CA ILE A 122 2.35 1.46 8.62
C ILE A 122 2.05 2.97 8.59
N ARG A 123 2.79 3.75 9.37
CA ARG A 123 2.63 5.22 9.40
C ARG A 123 2.89 5.87 8.05
N ALA A 124 3.90 5.40 7.33
CA ALA A 124 4.23 5.91 6.01
C ALA A 124 3.08 5.65 5.01
N LEU A 125 2.51 4.44 5.00
CA LEU A 125 1.39 4.08 4.14
C LEU A 125 0.11 4.85 4.49
N LEU A 126 -0.30 4.89 5.76
CA LEU A 126 -1.48 5.62 6.20
C LEU A 126 -1.37 7.12 5.93
N ARG A 127 -0.18 7.72 6.12
CA ARG A 127 0.06 9.13 5.77
C ARG A 127 -0.13 9.38 4.28
N ARG A 128 0.28 8.48 3.39
CA ARG A 128 0.07 8.60 1.94
C ARG A 128 -1.40 8.59 1.58
N VAL A 129 -2.15 7.63 2.11
CA VAL A 129 -3.59 7.54 1.88
C VAL A 129 -4.29 8.82 2.35
N ARG A 130 -3.96 9.29 3.57
CA ARG A 130 -4.51 10.53 4.13
C ARG A 130 -4.04 11.78 3.39
N ALA A 131 -2.78 11.84 2.95
CA ALA A 131 -2.27 12.95 2.15
C ALA A 131 -2.95 13.01 0.78
N GLY A 132 -3.23 11.87 0.16
CA GLY A 132 -4.08 11.79 -1.03
C GLY A 132 -5.49 12.33 -0.78
N GLN A 133 -6.03 12.13 0.42
CA GLN A 133 -7.33 12.66 0.84
C GLN A 133 -7.26 14.13 1.31
N GLY A 134 -6.16 14.56 1.95
CA GLY A 134 -6.03 15.87 2.59
C GLY A 134 -5.44 16.96 1.70
N ALA A 135 -4.54 16.64 0.76
CA ALA A 135 -4.05 17.59 -0.25
C ALA A 135 -5.16 18.09 -1.17
N ALA A 136 -6.29 17.43 -1.10
CA ALA A 136 -7.50 17.74 -1.84
C ALA A 136 -8.25 18.99 -1.36
N ALA A 137 -7.95 19.52 -0.19
CA ALA A 137 -8.67 20.70 0.34
C ALA A 137 -8.10 22.05 -0.14
N ALA A 138 -6.92 22.07 -0.77
CA ALA A 138 -6.21 23.32 -1.05
C ALA A 138 -5.92 23.63 -2.53
N GLN A 139 -6.21 22.74 -3.48
CA GLN A 139 -5.91 23.00 -4.91
C GLN A 139 -7.07 22.61 -5.83
N THR A 140 -7.65 23.59 -6.48
CA THR A 140 -8.49 23.49 -7.68
C THR A 140 -7.65 22.88 -8.82
N GLY A 141 -7.75 21.55 -9.02
CA GLY A 141 -6.98 20.86 -10.07
C GLY A 141 -6.72 19.39 -9.80
N ALA A 142 -7.68 18.68 -9.20
CA ALA A 142 -7.49 17.30 -8.76
C ALA A 142 -7.45 16.25 -9.88
N ILE A 143 -7.77 16.62 -11.13
CA ILE A 143 -7.78 15.69 -12.27
C ILE A 143 -6.64 16.07 -13.20
N VAL A 144 -5.73 15.14 -13.40
CA VAL A 144 -4.66 15.26 -14.39
C VAL A 144 -5.01 14.38 -15.59
N SER A 145 -4.94 14.96 -16.78
CA SER A 145 -5.20 14.23 -18.03
C SER A 145 -3.94 14.16 -18.87
N PHE A 146 -3.62 12.98 -19.37
CA PHE A 146 -2.48 12.73 -20.24
C PHE A 146 -2.82 11.59 -21.22
N ASP A 147 -2.55 11.79 -22.49
CA ASP A 147 -2.77 10.79 -23.56
C ASP A 147 -4.16 10.10 -23.51
N GLY A 148 -5.21 10.90 -23.24
CA GLY A 148 -6.59 10.40 -23.08
C GLY A 148 -6.89 9.74 -21.74
N TRP A 149 -5.89 9.54 -20.88
CA TRP A 149 -6.07 9.04 -19.52
C TRP A 149 -6.50 10.16 -18.58
N ARG A 150 -7.30 9.82 -17.59
CA ARG A 150 -7.73 10.73 -16.52
C ARG A 150 -7.31 10.15 -15.16
N MET A 151 -6.51 10.89 -14.43
CA MET A 151 -6.05 10.53 -13.10
C MET A 151 -6.69 11.48 -12.08
N ASP A 152 -7.54 10.95 -11.22
CA ASP A 152 -8.10 11.67 -10.07
C ASP A 152 -7.16 11.49 -8.88
N LEU A 153 -6.42 12.53 -8.54
CA LEU A 153 -5.47 12.52 -7.42
C LEU A 153 -6.15 12.41 -6.06
N ARG A 154 -7.43 12.81 -5.98
CA ARG A 154 -8.21 12.75 -4.74
C ARG A 154 -8.72 11.35 -4.46
N ARG A 155 -9.37 10.76 -5.47
CA ARG A 155 -9.93 9.42 -5.36
C ARG A 155 -8.86 8.34 -5.52
N ARG A 156 -7.67 8.73 -5.95
CA ARG A 156 -6.59 7.81 -6.33
C ARG A 156 -7.03 6.83 -7.41
N GLU A 157 -7.80 7.35 -8.36
CA GLU A 157 -8.36 6.58 -9.47
C GLU A 157 -7.65 6.92 -10.78
N LEU A 158 -7.41 5.91 -11.59
CA LEU A 158 -6.93 6.05 -12.96
C LEU A 158 -8.00 5.52 -13.91
N GLN A 159 -8.43 6.36 -14.85
CA GLN A 159 -9.39 6.00 -15.88
C GLN A 159 -8.70 5.96 -17.24
N SER A 160 -8.89 4.87 -17.97
CA SER A 160 -8.36 4.70 -19.32
C SER A 160 -9.11 5.58 -20.34
N PRO A 161 -8.58 5.77 -21.55
CA PRO A 161 -9.26 6.48 -22.63
C PRO A 161 -10.63 5.88 -23.00
N SER A 162 -10.83 4.57 -22.73
CA SER A 162 -12.11 3.88 -22.91
C SER A 162 -13.10 4.08 -21.76
N GLY A 163 -12.74 4.83 -20.73
CA GLY A 163 -13.58 5.04 -19.54
C GLY A 163 -13.47 3.96 -18.47
N THR A 164 -12.61 2.93 -18.66
CA THR A 164 -12.43 1.85 -17.70
C THR A 164 -11.58 2.33 -16.52
N LEU A 165 -12.03 2.07 -15.29
CA LEU A 165 -11.20 2.27 -14.09
C LEU A 165 -10.13 1.19 -14.04
N ILE A 166 -8.90 1.61 -13.75
CA ILE A 166 -7.74 0.75 -13.60
C ILE A 166 -7.37 0.69 -12.13
N ASP A 167 -7.40 -0.51 -11.58
CA ASP A 167 -7.01 -0.74 -10.19
C ASP A 167 -5.49 -0.68 -10.06
N LEU A 168 -5.02 0.29 -9.28
CA LEU A 168 -3.61 0.46 -8.93
C LEU A 168 -3.46 0.34 -7.42
N SER A 169 -2.42 -0.36 -6.98
CA SER A 169 -2.02 -0.30 -5.57
C SER A 169 -1.55 1.11 -5.20
N THR A 170 -1.51 1.39 -3.90
CA THR A 170 -1.03 2.69 -3.39
C THR A 170 0.34 3.06 -3.92
N GLY A 171 1.28 2.10 -3.96
CA GLY A 171 2.63 2.34 -4.48
C GLY A 171 2.68 2.59 -5.99
N GLU A 172 1.87 1.87 -6.77
CA GLU A 172 1.77 2.08 -8.22
C GLU A 172 1.18 3.43 -8.57
N PHE A 173 0.15 3.85 -7.82
CA PHE A 173 -0.44 5.16 -8.00
C PHE A 173 0.55 6.29 -7.69
N ASP A 174 1.29 6.21 -6.57
CA ASP A 174 2.29 7.20 -6.19
C ASP A 174 3.43 7.29 -7.21
N LEU A 175 3.85 6.16 -7.76
CA LEU A 175 4.85 6.12 -8.83
C LEU A 175 4.32 6.77 -10.12
N LEU A 176 3.06 6.53 -10.47
CA LEU A 176 2.41 7.19 -11.61
C LEU A 176 2.32 8.71 -11.41
N VAL A 177 1.97 9.17 -10.21
CA VAL A 177 1.98 10.60 -9.86
C VAL A 177 3.37 11.19 -10.10
N ALA A 178 4.43 10.53 -9.62
CA ALA A 178 5.80 10.99 -9.83
C ALA A 178 6.16 11.11 -11.31
N PHE A 179 5.76 10.16 -12.16
CA PHE A 179 5.98 10.24 -13.61
C PHE A 179 5.20 11.39 -14.26
N VAL A 180 3.97 11.63 -13.84
CA VAL A 180 3.14 12.71 -14.40
C VAL A 180 3.63 14.09 -13.97
N GLU A 181 4.01 14.26 -12.70
CA GLU A 181 4.59 15.51 -12.17
C GLU A 181 5.93 15.87 -12.85
N HIS A 182 6.64 14.85 -13.34
CA HIS A 182 7.94 15.02 -14.01
C HIS A 182 7.87 14.62 -15.49
N ALA A 183 6.73 14.83 -16.13
CA ALA A 183 6.54 14.51 -17.54
C ALA A 183 7.63 15.15 -18.41
N ASN A 184 8.06 14.45 -19.47
CA ASN A 184 9.13 14.86 -20.37
C ASN A 184 10.54 14.93 -19.73
N ARG A 185 10.75 14.35 -18.55
CA ARG A 185 12.08 14.19 -17.95
C ARG A 185 12.44 12.72 -17.83
N VAL A 186 13.68 12.41 -18.18
CA VAL A 186 14.24 11.09 -17.87
C VAL A 186 14.50 11.07 -16.37
N LEU A 187 13.77 10.24 -15.64
CA LEU A 187 13.97 10.03 -14.21
C LEU A 187 14.98 8.90 -14.04
N SER A 188 16.07 9.17 -13.35
CA SER A 188 17.00 8.13 -12.95
C SER A 188 16.35 7.25 -11.87
N ARG A 189 16.89 6.05 -11.68
CA ARG A 189 16.43 5.15 -10.62
C ARG A 189 16.53 5.80 -9.24
N GLU A 190 17.64 6.52 -8.98
CA GLU A 190 17.86 7.26 -7.75
C GLU A 190 16.80 8.37 -7.55
N ALA A 191 16.43 9.08 -8.62
CA ALA A 191 15.38 10.09 -8.56
C ALA A 191 14.02 9.46 -8.23
N LEU A 192 13.68 8.34 -8.89
CA LEU A 192 12.46 7.58 -8.59
C LEU A 192 12.46 7.07 -7.15
N MET A 193 13.62 6.60 -6.67
CA MET A 193 13.78 6.21 -5.27
C MET A 193 13.63 7.39 -4.32
N GLN A 194 14.15 8.57 -4.64
CA GLN A 194 13.97 9.77 -3.83
C GLN A 194 12.50 10.21 -3.80
N PHE A 195 11.80 10.20 -4.92
CA PHE A 195 10.36 10.48 -4.96
C PHE A 195 9.55 9.42 -4.22
N ALA A 196 9.93 8.15 -4.36
CA ALA A 196 9.37 7.07 -3.57
C ALA A 196 9.77 7.20 -2.08
N LYS A 197 11.04 7.53 -1.73
CA LYS A 197 11.52 7.74 -0.36
C LYS A 197 10.93 8.97 0.31
N ALA A 198 10.75 10.09 -0.39
CA ALA A 198 10.05 11.25 0.16
C ALA A 198 8.61 10.87 0.56
N ARG A 199 8.11 9.81 -0.02
CA ARG A 199 6.80 9.19 0.23
C ARG A 199 6.91 7.80 0.89
N MET A 200 8.09 7.18 0.94
CA MET A 200 8.41 5.88 1.57
C MET A 200 9.52 6.07 2.61
N SER A 201 9.47 5.35 3.71
CA SER A 201 10.54 5.31 4.71
C SER A 201 11.83 4.70 4.15
N ASP A 202 12.98 5.08 4.73
CA ASP A 202 14.32 4.60 4.41
C ASP A 202 14.40 3.07 4.38
N ASP A 203 14.26 2.48 3.21
CA ASP A 203 14.55 1.06 2.98
C ASP A 203 15.62 0.91 1.88
N PRO A 204 16.72 0.18 2.14
CA PRO A 204 17.80 -0.03 1.20
C PRO A 204 17.45 -0.93 -0.01
N PHE A 205 16.17 -1.35 -0.17
CA PHE A 205 15.82 -2.31 -1.21
C PHE A 205 15.33 -1.67 -2.51
N ASP A 206 16.28 -1.46 -3.35
CA ASP A 206 16.30 -0.96 -4.72
C ASP A 206 15.33 -1.67 -5.69
N ARG A 207 14.90 -2.90 -5.40
CA ARG A 207 14.12 -3.75 -6.32
C ARG A 207 12.60 -3.54 -6.25
N THR A 208 12.09 -2.94 -5.19
CA THR A 208 10.65 -2.67 -5.04
C THR A 208 10.14 -1.76 -6.15
N ILE A 209 10.94 -0.77 -6.56
CA ILE A 209 10.59 0.16 -7.65
C ILE A 209 10.51 -0.56 -8.99
N ASP A 210 11.45 -1.46 -9.29
CA ASP A 210 11.45 -2.20 -10.56
C ASP A 210 10.21 -3.08 -10.70
N VAL A 211 9.78 -3.72 -9.62
CA VAL A 211 8.55 -4.51 -9.60
C VAL A 211 7.33 -3.61 -9.80
N GLN A 212 7.24 -2.48 -9.10
CA GLN A 212 6.14 -1.53 -9.25
C GLN A 212 6.08 -0.94 -10.68
N ILE A 213 7.23 -0.56 -11.27
CA ILE A 213 7.32 -0.11 -12.66
C ILE A 213 6.84 -1.22 -13.61
N SER A 214 7.28 -2.46 -13.39
CA SER A 214 6.91 -3.60 -14.22
C SER A 214 5.40 -3.87 -14.18
N ARG A 215 4.78 -3.70 -13.01
CA ARG A 215 3.33 -3.83 -12.83
C ARG A 215 2.58 -2.67 -13.45
N LEU A 216 3.00 -1.44 -13.20
CA LEU A 216 2.42 -0.26 -13.81
C LEU A 216 2.45 -0.34 -15.35
N ARG A 217 3.55 -0.84 -15.93
CA ARG A 217 3.64 -1.11 -17.37
C ARG A 217 2.66 -2.18 -17.86
N ARG A 218 2.33 -3.17 -17.03
CA ARG A 218 1.32 -4.20 -17.37
C ARG A 218 -0.10 -3.63 -17.29
N SER A 219 -0.41 -2.90 -16.25
CA SER A 219 -1.72 -2.26 -16.05
C SER A 219 -1.99 -1.17 -17.09
N SER A 220 -0.95 -0.54 -17.63
CA SER A 220 -1.03 0.48 -18.68
C SER A 220 -0.82 -0.06 -20.11
N ARG A 221 -0.84 -1.37 -20.32
CA ARG A 221 -0.69 -1.99 -21.66
C ARG A 221 -1.65 -1.46 -22.74
N PRO A 222 -2.86 -0.99 -22.45
CA PRO A 222 -3.67 -0.26 -23.43
C PRO A 222 -3.03 1.03 -23.97
N MET A 223 -2.06 1.61 -23.27
CA MET A 223 -1.34 2.81 -23.72
C MET A 223 -0.52 2.61 -25.00
N ARG A 224 -0.12 1.38 -25.34
CA ARG A 224 0.71 1.11 -26.52
C ARG A 224 -0.06 0.81 -27.81
N ALA A 225 -1.37 0.52 -27.72
CA ALA A 225 -2.18 0.22 -28.89
C ALA A 225 -2.72 1.47 -29.59
N ALA A 226 -2.61 2.65 -28.98
CA ALA A 226 -3.06 3.92 -29.55
C ALA A 226 -1.94 4.76 -30.22
N ALA A 227 -0.71 4.23 -30.25
CA ALA A 227 0.46 4.92 -30.82
C ALA A 227 1.01 4.19 -32.05
N ASN A 228 0.10 3.78 -32.95
CA ASN A 228 0.44 3.36 -34.33
C ASN A 228 -0.48 4.03 -35.32
#